data_4426b164ce4db9135cc2b9735a915fe1
#
_entry.id   4426b164ce4db9135cc2b9735a915fe1
#
_cell.length_a   1.000
_cell.length_b   1.000
_cell.length_c   1.000
_cell.angle_alpha   90.00
_cell.angle_beta   90.00
_cell.angle_gamma   90.00
#
_symmetry.space_group_name_H-M   'P 1'
#
loop_
_entity.id
_entity.type
_entity.pdbx_description
1 polymer ?
#
loop_
_entity_poly.entity_id
_entity_poly.type
_entity_poly.pdbx_seq_one_letter_code
_entity_poly.pdbx_strand_id
1 'polypeptide(L)'
;EDFGSRGTKELVLGMSHRGRLNVLINVMGKKPSELFTEFAEDIEEDMEHTGDVKYHLGFSSNILTSGGEVHLALGSNPSHLEIVNPVVLGSVRARQDRRLDSEHKKVVPILMHGDASFSAQGIVMEILQLSQTRAYGTGGTVHIVVNNQIGFTTSLKEDARSTEYCTDVAKMIEAPILHVNGDDPEACVMAAKLAVEFRDTFHRDIIVDFVCYRRRGHNE
;
A
#
# COMPACT_ATOMS: atom_id res chain seq x y z
N GLU A 1 -7.91 -6.13 10.55
CA GLU A 1 -9.00 -6.57 11.39
C GLU A 1 -10.34 -6.54 10.64
N ASP A 2 -10.80 -5.38 10.15
CA ASP A 2 -12.10 -5.25 9.48
C ASP A 2 -12.27 -6.15 8.26
N PHE A 3 -11.28 -6.25 7.38
CA PHE A 3 -11.32 -7.21 6.27
C PHE A 3 -11.44 -8.65 6.74
N GLY A 4 -10.69 -9.03 7.78
CA GLY A 4 -10.76 -10.38 8.36
C GLY A 4 -12.15 -10.70 8.90
N SER A 5 -12.79 -9.77 9.62
CA SER A 5 -14.15 -9.94 10.14
C SER A 5 -15.20 -10.10 9.04
N ARG A 6 -14.92 -9.61 7.83
CA ARG A 6 -15.78 -9.72 6.63
C ARG A 6 -15.47 -10.96 5.78
N GLY A 7 -14.53 -11.82 6.22
CA GLY A 7 -14.22 -13.09 5.57
C GLY A 7 -13.04 -13.08 4.61
N THR A 8 -12.31 -11.96 4.50
CA THR A 8 -11.05 -11.89 3.74
C THR A 8 -10.04 -12.88 4.29
N LYS A 9 -9.33 -13.57 3.41
CA LYS A 9 -8.32 -14.58 3.73
C LYS A 9 -6.89 -14.15 3.44
N GLU A 10 -6.74 -13.22 2.49
CA GLU A 10 -5.44 -12.68 2.11
C GLU A 10 -5.52 -11.18 1.85
N LEU A 11 -4.55 -10.45 2.37
CA LEU A 11 -4.27 -9.06 2.00
C LEU A 11 -2.91 -9.00 1.32
N VAL A 12 -2.88 -8.52 0.09
CA VAL A 12 -1.62 -8.32 -0.66
C VAL A 12 -1.30 -6.85 -0.68
N LEU A 13 -0.16 -6.50 -0.08
CA LEU A 13 0.27 -5.14 0.12
C LEU A 13 1.35 -4.75 -0.87
N GLY A 14 1.23 -3.55 -1.44
CA GLY A 14 2.27 -2.88 -2.21
C GLY A 14 2.63 -1.55 -1.57
N MET A 15 3.91 -1.27 -1.44
CA MET A 15 4.38 0.01 -0.93
C MET A 15 5.80 0.30 -1.39
N SER A 16 6.18 1.57 -1.40
CA SER A 16 7.55 2.00 -1.62
C SER A 16 8.41 1.80 -0.36
N HIS A 17 9.64 2.30 -0.38
CA HIS A 17 10.63 2.07 0.69
C HIS A 17 10.34 2.86 1.98
N ARG A 18 9.83 4.11 1.89
CA ARG A 18 9.62 4.95 3.06
C ARG A 18 8.54 4.38 3.98
N GLY A 19 8.87 4.24 5.26
CA GLY A 19 7.98 3.64 6.26
C GLY A 19 7.88 2.12 6.20
N ARG A 20 8.59 1.44 5.29
CA ARG A 20 8.49 0.00 5.09
C ARG A 20 8.96 -0.79 6.32
N LEU A 21 10.04 -0.36 6.98
CA LEU A 21 10.53 -0.99 8.21
C LEU A 21 9.48 -0.92 9.34
N ASN A 22 8.78 0.19 9.43
CA ASN A 22 7.67 0.34 10.38
C ASN A 22 6.54 -0.65 10.08
N VAL A 23 6.14 -0.77 8.82
CA VAL A 23 5.12 -1.74 8.39
C VAL A 23 5.56 -3.18 8.65
N LEU A 24 6.82 -3.52 8.36
CA LEU A 24 7.36 -4.86 8.62
C LEU A 24 7.26 -5.24 10.10
N ILE A 25 7.60 -4.34 11.02
CA ILE A 25 7.58 -4.61 12.45
C ILE A 25 6.16 -4.54 13.02
N ASN A 26 5.46 -3.42 12.80
CA ASN A 26 4.22 -3.12 13.53
C ASN A 26 2.97 -3.69 12.86
N VAL A 27 3.00 -3.96 11.55
CA VAL A 27 1.86 -4.52 10.82
C VAL A 27 2.08 -5.99 10.48
N MET A 28 3.25 -6.31 9.96
CA MET A 28 3.56 -7.66 9.49
C MET A 28 4.11 -8.57 10.60
N GLY A 29 4.48 -8.02 11.76
CA GLY A 29 4.97 -8.78 12.90
C GLY A 29 6.39 -9.33 12.77
N LYS A 30 7.21 -8.77 11.87
CA LYS A 30 8.63 -9.10 11.79
C LYS A 30 9.33 -8.72 13.09
N LYS A 31 10.15 -9.61 13.64
CA LYS A 31 10.84 -9.33 14.89
C LYS A 31 11.92 -8.26 14.69
N PRO A 32 12.00 -7.26 15.56
CA PRO A 32 13.07 -6.26 15.49
C PRO A 32 14.48 -6.88 15.49
N SER A 33 14.69 -7.96 16.26
CA SER A 33 15.97 -8.68 16.29
C SER A 33 16.38 -9.23 14.92
N GLU A 34 15.43 -9.82 14.19
CA GLU A 34 15.67 -10.32 12.83
C GLU A 34 16.06 -9.17 11.88
N LEU A 35 15.34 -8.04 11.98
CA LEU A 35 15.64 -6.86 11.19
C LEU A 35 17.02 -6.30 11.50
N PHE A 36 17.38 -6.16 12.78
CA PHE A 36 18.71 -5.66 13.18
C PHE A 36 19.83 -6.62 12.81
N THR A 37 19.60 -7.92 12.87
CA THR A 37 20.59 -8.90 12.37
C THR A 37 20.83 -8.70 10.87
N GLU A 38 19.79 -8.49 10.09
CA GLU A 38 19.93 -8.19 8.65
C GLU A 38 20.73 -6.92 8.36
N PHE A 39 20.72 -5.92 9.26
CA PHE A 39 21.54 -4.72 9.13
C PHE A 39 22.98 -4.93 9.64
N ALA A 40 23.17 -5.81 10.63
CA ALA A 40 24.46 -6.04 11.27
C ALA A 40 25.28 -7.11 10.56
N GLU A 41 24.71 -7.88 9.64
CA GLU A 41 25.47 -8.86 8.88
C GLU A 41 26.60 -8.16 8.12
N ASP A 42 27.80 -8.26 8.71
CA ASP A 42 29.04 -8.21 7.98
C ASP A 42 28.93 -9.25 6.87
N ILE A 43 29.06 -8.78 5.66
CA ILE A 43 29.00 -9.56 4.44
C ILE A 43 30.13 -10.56 4.49
N GLU A 44 29.94 -11.72 5.13
CA GLU A 44 30.62 -12.90 4.66
C GLU A 44 30.06 -13.12 3.25
N GLU A 45 30.94 -12.95 2.28
CA GLU A 45 30.71 -13.13 0.86
C GLU A 45 30.19 -14.55 0.58
N ASP A 46 28.96 -14.82 0.93
CA ASP A 46 28.25 -15.97 0.42
C ASP A 46 27.78 -15.59 -1.00
N MET A 47 28.53 -16.03 -2.00
CA MET A 47 28.37 -15.67 -3.42
C MET A 47 27.04 -16.09 -4.03
N GLU A 48 26.08 -16.57 -3.23
CA GLU A 48 24.74 -16.96 -3.67
C GLU A 48 23.65 -15.91 -3.39
N HIS A 49 23.95 -14.87 -2.62
CA HIS A 49 22.99 -13.80 -2.33
C HIS A 49 23.37 -12.53 -3.06
N THR A 50 22.70 -12.23 -4.16
CA THR A 50 22.77 -10.92 -4.81
C THR A 50 22.23 -9.88 -3.85
N GLY A 51 23.10 -8.96 -3.39
CA GLY A 51 22.79 -7.94 -2.40
C GLY A 51 21.78 -6.92 -2.89
N ASP A 52 20.49 -7.21 -2.74
CA ASP A 52 19.48 -6.17 -2.84
C ASP A 52 19.38 -5.40 -1.52
N VAL A 53 18.93 -4.16 -1.60
CA VAL A 53 18.74 -3.33 -0.42
C VAL A 53 17.64 -3.95 0.46
N LYS A 54 17.99 -4.25 1.71
CA LYS A 54 17.18 -5.10 2.61
C LYS A 54 15.74 -4.61 2.81
N TYR A 55 15.49 -3.30 2.74
CA TYR A 55 14.14 -2.74 2.79
C TYR A 55 13.33 -2.88 1.47
N HIS A 56 13.89 -3.46 0.41
CA HIS A 56 13.15 -3.84 -0.78
C HIS A 56 12.52 -5.22 -0.69
N LEU A 57 12.97 -6.05 0.22
CA LEU A 57 12.50 -7.43 0.36
C LEU A 57 11.02 -7.49 0.70
N GLY A 58 10.34 -8.49 0.16
CA GLY A 58 8.99 -8.86 0.53
C GLY A 58 8.96 -9.56 1.89
N PHE A 59 7.77 -9.68 2.45
CA PHE A 59 7.53 -10.39 3.69
C PHE A 59 6.13 -10.97 3.71
N SER A 60 5.93 -12.08 4.39
CA SER A 60 4.58 -12.60 4.62
C SER A 60 4.42 -13.14 6.03
N SER A 61 3.22 -13.00 6.57
CA SER A 61 2.86 -13.48 7.89
C SER A 61 1.37 -13.76 7.97
N ASN A 62 0.97 -14.48 9.01
CA ASN A 62 -0.44 -14.68 9.32
C ASN A 62 -0.80 -13.91 10.58
N ILE A 63 -1.92 -13.25 10.56
CA ILE A 63 -2.49 -12.57 11.74
C ILE A 63 -3.83 -13.17 12.09
N LEU A 64 -4.13 -13.25 13.38
CA LEU A 64 -5.43 -13.68 13.87
C LEU A 64 -6.33 -12.45 14.00
N THR A 65 -7.50 -12.52 13.37
CA THR A 65 -8.55 -11.51 13.45
C THR A 65 -9.82 -12.08 14.07
N SER A 66 -10.81 -11.26 14.34
CA SER A 66 -12.13 -11.72 14.81
C SER A 66 -12.84 -12.64 13.81
N GLY A 67 -12.53 -12.53 12.51
CA GLY A 67 -13.05 -13.42 11.46
C GLY A 67 -12.17 -14.61 11.13
N GLY A 68 -11.12 -14.88 11.93
CA GLY A 68 -10.17 -15.95 11.75
C GLY A 68 -8.81 -15.48 11.24
N GLU A 69 -7.98 -16.40 10.80
CA GLU A 69 -6.65 -16.13 10.29
C GLU A 69 -6.72 -15.44 8.92
N VAL A 70 -5.90 -14.39 8.77
CA VAL A 70 -5.69 -13.65 7.51
C VAL A 70 -4.20 -13.67 7.16
N HIS A 71 -3.90 -14.07 5.95
CA HIS A 71 -2.54 -14.03 5.41
C HIS A 71 -2.22 -12.62 4.90
N LEU A 72 -1.13 -12.04 5.37
CA LEU A 72 -0.58 -10.78 4.87
C LEU A 72 0.61 -11.08 3.96
N ALA A 73 0.63 -10.52 2.77
CA ALA A 73 1.73 -10.64 1.84
C ALA A 73 2.18 -9.25 1.37
N LEU A 74 3.37 -8.83 1.77
CA LEU A 74 3.99 -7.59 1.31
C LEU A 74 4.89 -7.90 0.11
N GLY A 75 4.56 -7.34 -1.05
CA GLY A 75 5.36 -7.48 -2.26
C GLY A 75 6.76 -6.88 -2.10
N SER A 76 7.79 -7.51 -2.66
CA SER A 76 9.08 -6.85 -2.84
C SER A 76 8.94 -5.69 -3.83
N ASN A 77 9.71 -4.62 -3.63
CA ASN A 77 9.69 -3.47 -4.53
C ASN A 77 11.11 -3.04 -4.90
N PRO A 78 11.34 -2.53 -6.12
CA PRO A 78 12.58 -1.85 -6.48
C PRO A 78 12.56 -0.39 -6.02
N SER A 79 13.63 0.34 -6.27
CA SER A 79 13.70 1.79 -6.01
C SER A 79 12.79 2.63 -6.91
N HIS A 80 12.25 2.05 -7.99
CA HIS A 80 11.30 2.74 -8.87
C HIS A 80 9.95 2.90 -8.16
N LEU A 81 9.56 4.13 -7.90
CA LEU A 81 8.31 4.44 -7.21
C LEU A 81 7.10 3.95 -8.01
N GLU A 82 6.10 3.42 -7.32
CA GLU A 82 4.80 2.95 -7.83
C GLU A 82 4.86 1.71 -8.75
N ILE A 83 6.03 1.23 -9.18
CA ILE A 83 6.14 0.10 -10.12
C ILE A 83 5.67 -1.22 -9.52
N VAL A 84 5.64 -1.36 -8.21
CA VAL A 84 5.12 -2.55 -7.52
C VAL A 84 3.61 -2.69 -7.64
N ASN A 85 2.89 -1.60 -7.87
CA ASN A 85 1.43 -1.58 -7.84
C ASN A 85 0.78 -2.55 -8.84
N PRO A 86 1.09 -2.52 -10.14
CA PRO A 86 0.53 -3.48 -11.09
C PRO A 86 0.97 -4.94 -10.79
N VAL A 87 2.15 -5.13 -10.21
CA VAL A 87 2.61 -6.47 -9.81
C VAL A 87 1.73 -7.01 -8.68
N VAL A 88 1.41 -6.19 -7.69
CA VAL A 88 0.49 -6.55 -6.60
C VAL A 88 -0.90 -6.84 -7.14
N LEU A 89 -1.44 -5.99 -8.01
CA LEU A 89 -2.76 -6.19 -8.60
C LEU A 89 -2.82 -7.48 -9.44
N GLY A 90 -1.79 -7.76 -10.23
CA GLY A 90 -1.67 -9.02 -10.97
C GLY A 90 -1.59 -10.24 -10.06
N SER A 91 -0.85 -10.14 -8.95
CA SER A 91 -0.77 -11.19 -7.93
C SER A 91 -2.11 -11.44 -7.25
N VAL A 92 -2.85 -10.37 -6.91
CA VAL A 92 -4.20 -10.47 -6.34
C VAL A 92 -5.13 -11.18 -7.32
N ARG A 93 -5.17 -10.74 -8.57
CA ARG A 93 -6.01 -11.36 -9.60
C ARG A 93 -5.72 -12.84 -9.77
N ALA A 94 -4.45 -13.23 -9.87
CA ALA A 94 -4.06 -14.63 -9.98
C ALA A 94 -4.44 -15.47 -8.76
N ARG A 95 -4.40 -14.88 -7.56
CA ARG A 95 -4.82 -15.55 -6.31
C ARG A 95 -6.34 -15.67 -6.24
N GLN A 96 -7.09 -14.66 -6.67
CA GLN A 96 -8.55 -14.71 -6.78
C GLN A 96 -8.99 -15.81 -7.74
N ASP A 97 -8.39 -15.90 -8.92
CA ASP A 97 -8.70 -16.94 -9.92
C ASP A 97 -8.42 -18.35 -9.36
N ARG A 98 -7.26 -18.57 -8.72
CA ARG A 98 -6.91 -19.85 -8.09
C ARG A 98 -7.85 -20.25 -6.95
N ARG A 99 -8.40 -19.28 -6.22
CA ARG A 99 -9.32 -19.52 -5.10
C ARG A 99 -10.78 -19.55 -5.51
N LEU A 100 -11.07 -19.38 -6.80
CA LEU A 100 -12.44 -19.25 -7.32
C LEU A 100 -13.20 -18.16 -6.56
N ASP A 101 -12.53 -17.02 -6.33
CA ASP A 101 -13.04 -15.87 -5.59
C ASP A 101 -13.78 -14.92 -6.54
N SER A 102 -14.92 -15.37 -7.05
CA SER A 102 -15.73 -14.61 -8.01
C SER A 102 -16.30 -13.30 -7.45
N GLU A 103 -16.41 -13.20 -6.12
CA GLU A 103 -16.88 -12.00 -5.44
C GLU A 103 -15.73 -11.04 -5.08
N HIS A 104 -14.48 -11.40 -5.34
CA HIS A 104 -13.29 -10.60 -5.03
C HIS A 104 -13.18 -10.16 -3.56
N LYS A 105 -13.66 -11.00 -2.63
CA LYS A 105 -13.69 -10.72 -1.19
C LYS A 105 -12.62 -11.45 -0.40
N LYS A 106 -12.13 -12.60 -0.92
CA LYS A 106 -11.16 -13.44 -0.20
C LYS A 106 -9.74 -12.92 -0.30
N VAL A 107 -9.39 -12.30 -1.43
CA VAL A 107 -8.06 -11.73 -1.67
C VAL A 107 -8.19 -10.27 -2.07
N VAL A 108 -7.60 -9.37 -1.27
CA VAL A 108 -7.80 -7.92 -1.41
C VAL A 108 -6.46 -7.20 -1.54
N PRO A 109 -6.31 -6.27 -2.51
CA PRO A 109 -5.13 -5.43 -2.62
C PRO A 109 -5.22 -4.21 -1.70
N ILE A 110 -4.08 -3.86 -1.09
CA ILE A 110 -3.85 -2.58 -0.42
C ILE A 110 -2.58 -1.97 -0.98
N LEU A 111 -2.67 -0.76 -1.51
CA LEU A 111 -1.53 -0.04 -2.07
C LEU A 111 -1.24 1.22 -1.24
N MET A 112 0.00 1.35 -0.80
CA MET A 112 0.47 2.51 -0.02
C MET A 112 1.39 3.36 -0.87
N HIS A 113 1.10 4.65 -0.95
CA HIS A 113 1.73 5.62 -1.84
C HIS A 113 2.32 6.78 -1.06
N GLY A 114 3.35 7.42 -1.61
CA GLY A 114 3.71 8.79 -1.25
C GLY A 114 2.88 9.78 -2.07
N ASP A 115 2.65 10.97 -1.54
CA ASP A 115 1.83 12.01 -2.18
C ASP A 115 2.40 12.48 -3.53
N ALA A 116 3.70 12.74 -3.59
CA ALA A 116 4.34 13.20 -4.81
C ALA A 116 4.35 12.13 -5.91
N SER A 117 4.61 10.86 -5.56
CA SER A 117 4.60 9.77 -6.52
C SER A 117 3.18 9.43 -6.99
N PHE A 118 2.20 9.44 -6.11
CA PHE A 118 0.80 9.19 -6.47
C PHE A 118 0.28 10.19 -7.50
N SER A 119 0.60 11.46 -7.35
CA SER A 119 0.15 12.51 -8.28
C SER A 119 0.88 12.53 -9.62
N ALA A 120 2.15 12.06 -9.68
CA ALA A 120 3.02 12.33 -10.82
C ALA A 120 3.50 11.10 -11.60
N GLN A 121 3.49 9.91 -10.98
CA GLN A 121 3.90 8.69 -11.68
C GLN A 121 2.78 8.17 -12.58
N GLY A 122 3.02 8.13 -13.90
CA GLY A 122 2.02 7.71 -14.90
C GLY A 122 1.42 6.33 -14.63
N ILE A 123 2.18 5.42 -14.02
CA ILE A 123 1.70 4.09 -13.69
C ILE A 123 0.53 4.09 -12.70
N VAL A 124 0.39 5.14 -11.88
CA VAL A 124 -0.79 5.29 -11.00
C VAL A 124 -2.04 5.52 -11.86
N MET A 125 -1.96 6.38 -12.86
CA MET A 125 -3.07 6.62 -13.79
C MET A 125 -3.42 5.34 -14.57
N GLU A 126 -2.42 4.56 -14.97
CA GLU A 126 -2.62 3.30 -15.69
C GLU A 126 -3.37 2.28 -14.83
N ILE A 127 -2.95 2.05 -13.58
CA ILE A 127 -3.65 1.11 -12.71
C ILE A 127 -5.07 1.57 -12.36
N LEU A 128 -5.29 2.87 -12.18
CA LEU A 128 -6.62 3.42 -11.97
C LEU A 128 -7.52 3.15 -13.18
N GLN A 129 -7.01 3.36 -14.41
CA GLN A 129 -7.76 3.04 -15.63
C GLN A 129 -8.03 1.54 -15.81
N LEU A 130 -7.17 0.67 -15.29
CA LEU A 130 -7.36 -0.78 -15.35
C LEU A 130 -8.34 -1.30 -14.28
N SER A 131 -8.58 -0.55 -13.21
CA SER A 131 -9.27 -1.01 -11.99
C SER A 131 -10.67 -1.59 -12.23
N GLN A 132 -11.41 -1.07 -13.20
CA GLN A 132 -12.78 -1.51 -13.56
C GLN A 132 -12.83 -2.25 -14.89
N THR A 133 -11.69 -2.54 -15.51
CA THR A 133 -11.68 -3.29 -16.77
C THR A 133 -11.88 -4.79 -16.50
N ARG A 134 -12.59 -5.46 -17.39
CA ARG A 134 -13.00 -6.86 -17.20
C ARG A 134 -11.85 -7.83 -16.92
N ALA A 135 -10.72 -7.65 -17.60
CA ALA A 135 -9.58 -8.57 -17.49
C ALA A 135 -8.70 -8.29 -16.27
N TYR A 136 -8.69 -7.05 -15.75
CA TYR A 136 -7.74 -6.59 -14.74
C TYR A 136 -8.37 -6.27 -13.38
N GLY A 137 -9.69 -6.13 -13.33
CA GLY A 137 -10.40 -5.78 -12.10
C GLY A 137 -10.17 -6.80 -10.98
N THR A 138 -9.91 -6.28 -9.77
CA THR A 138 -9.67 -7.06 -8.55
C THR A 138 -10.79 -6.89 -7.50
N GLY A 139 -11.88 -6.25 -7.89
CA GLY A 139 -12.98 -5.91 -6.98
C GLY A 139 -12.66 -4.71 -6.08
N GLY A 140 -11.85 -3.78 -6.59
CA GLY A 140 -11.45 -2.55 -5.92
C GLY A 140 -10.20 -2.68 -5.06
N THR A 141 -9.46 -1.60 -5.00
CA THR A 141 -8.22 -1.44 -4.22
C THR A 141 -8.44 -0.38 -3.14
N VAL A 142 -7.93 -0.62 -1.94
CA VAL A 142 -7.77 0.45 -0.95
C VAL A 142 -6.41 1.09 -1.15
N HIS A 143 -6.42 2.34 -1.61
CA HIS A 143 -5.23 3.17 -1.77
C HIS A 143 -5.02 4.02 -0.52
N ILE A 144 -3.86 3.92 0.06
CA ILE A 144 -3.43 4.71 1.22
C ILE A 144 -2.34 5.66 0.77
N VAL A 145 -2.61 6.95 0.76
CA VAL A 145 -1.60 7.98 0.47
C VAL A 145 -1.05 8.51 1.79
N VAL A 146 0.21 8.23 2.07
CA VAL A 146 0.93 8.81 3.20
C VAL A 146 1.46 10.16 2.75
N ASN A 147 0.63 11.18 2.94
CA ASN A 147 0.84 12.53 2.42
C ASN A 147 1.63 13.37 3.42
N ASN A 148 2.95 13.31 3.32
CA ASN A 148 3.81 14.12 4.18
C ASN A 148 4.07 15.54 3.61
N GLN A 149 3.40 15.90 2.53
CA GLN A 149 3.39 17.24 1.93
C GLN A 149 4.75 17.70 1.39
N ILE A 150 5.69 16.77 1.20
CA ILE A 150 7.02 17.05 0.64
C ILE A 150 7.34 16.01 -0.44
N GLY A 151 7.65 16.46 -1.66
CA GLY A 151 8.17 15.62 -2.72
C GLY A 151 9.69 15.69 -2.80
N PHE A 152 10.41 14.66 -2.33
CA PHE A 152 11.87 14.67 -2.20
C PHE A 152 12.33 15.84 -1.32
N THR A 153 12.75 16.97 -1.92
CA THR A 153 13.14 18.21 -1.22
C THR A 153 12.19 19.39 -1.53
N THR A 154 11.19 19.18 -2.37
CA THR A 154 10.21 20.21 -2.75
C THR A 154 9.14 20.32 -1.68
N SER A 155 9.08 21.45 -0.98
CA SER A 155 8.17 21.68 0.15
C SER A 155 7.07 22.71 -0.14
N LEU A 156 7.25 23.55 -1.16
CA LEU A 156 6.25 24.54 -1.55
C LEU A 156 5.22 23.90 -2.48
N LYS A 157 3.95 24.13 -2.19
CA LYS A 157 2.83 23.57 -2.96
C LYS A 157 2.86 24.05 -4.41
N GLU A 158 3.20 25.29 -4.64
CA GLU A 158 3.28 25.92 -5.94
C GLU A 158 4.34 25.29 -6.87
N ASP A 159 5.37 24.70 -6.26
CA ASP A 159 6.45 24.03 -6.98
C ASP A 159 6.18 22.51 -7.12
N ALA A 160 5.22 21.98 -6.38
CA ALA A 160 5.01 20.52 -6.28
C ALA A 160 4.07 19.99 -7.38
N ARG A 161 2.96 20.66 -7.63
CA ARG A 161 1.94 20.19 -8.58
C ARG A 161 0.93 21.28 -8.96
N SER A 162 0.26 21.08 -10.09
CA SER A 162 -0.77 22.01 -10.59
C SER A 162 -2.14 21.79 -9.91
N THR A 163 -2.40 20.62 -9.35
CA THR A 163 -3.69 20.30 -8.71
C THR A 163 -3.71 20.71 -7.24
N GLU A 164 -4.91 20.93 -6.71
CA GLU A 164 -5.10 21.25 -5.29
C GLU A 164 -4.62 20.11 -4.40
N TYR A 165 -5.04 18.86 -4.69
CA TYR A 165 -4.69 17.68 -3.93
C TYR A 165 -3.82 16.73 -4.77
N CYS A 166 -2.91 16.02 -4.12
CA CYS A 166 -2.13 14.96 -4.77
C CYS A 166 -3.03 13.82 -5.28
N THR A 167 -4.20 13.68 -4.69
CA THR A 167 -5.17 12.64 -4.99
C THR A 167 -6.15 13.00 -6.12
N ASP A 168 -6.05 14.20 -6.69
CA ASP A 168 -6.95 14.64 -7.77
C ASP A 168 -6.90 13.73 -9.02
N VAL A 169 -5.80 13.01 -9.22
CA VAL A 169 -5.68 12.02 -10.29
C VAL A 169 -6.75 10.91 -10.20
N ALA A 170 -7.21 10.57 -8.99
CA ALA A 170 -8.23 9.55 -8.78
C ALA A 170 -9.65 9.98 -9.21
N LYS A 171 -9.87 11.28 -9.40
CA LYS A 171 -11.15 11.80 -9.90
C LYS A 171 -11.45 11.34 -11.33
N MET A 172 -10.42 10.95 -12.10
CA MET A 172 -10.62 10.44 -13.47
C MET A 172 -11.47 9.16 -13.53
N ILE A 173 -11.49 8.37 -12.44
CA ILE A 173 -12.31 7.16 -12.31
C ILE A 173 -13.45 7.33 -11.31
N GLU A 174 -13.71 8.56 -10.86
CA GLU A 174 -14.74 8.90 -9.87
C GLU A 174 -14.58 8.12 -8.56
N ALA A 175 -13.35 7.79 -8.17
CA ALA A 175 -13.08 7.12 -6.90
C ALA A 175 -13.31 8.08 -5.73
N PRO A 176 -13.97 7.66 -4.64
CA PRO A 176 -14.06 8.45 -3.43
C PRO A 176 -12.68 8.73 -2.83
N ILE A 177 -12.52 9.94 -2.32
CA ILE A 177 -11.28 10.39 -1.67
C ILE A 177 -11.63 10.86 -0.26
N LEU A 178 -11.00 10.25 0.74
CA LEU A 178 -11.14 10.63 2.14
C LEU A 178 -9.86 11.35 2.57
N HIS A 179 -9.96 12.63 2.94
CA HIS A 179 -8.85 13.38 3.52
C HIS A 179 -8.92 13.29 5.04
N VAL A 180 -7.85 12.81 5.65
CA VAL A 180 -7.80 12.55 7.10
C VAL A 180 -6.55 13.18 7.70
N ASN A 181 -6.71 13.84 8.84
CA ASN A 181 -5.57 14.29 9.63
C ASN A 181 -4.83 13.07 10.21
N GLY A 182 -3.59 12.84 9.78
CA GLY A 182 -2.76 11.71 10.23
C GLY A 182 -2.37 11.77 11.72
N ASP A 183 -2.52 12.92 12.38
CA ASP A 183 -2.31 13.09 13.82
C ASP A 183 -3.56 12.75 14.67
N ASP A 184 -4.68 12.43 14.02
CA ASP A 184 -5.91 11.96 14.67
C ASP A 184 -6.12 10.47 14.44
N PRO A 185 -5.66 9.59 15.35
CA PRO A 185 -5.75 8.14 15.17
C PRO A 185 -7.19 7.62 15.14
N GLU A 186 -8.14 8.29 15.83
CA GLU A 186 -9.54 7.87 15.80
C GLU A 186 -10.17 8.15 14.43
N ALA A 187 -9.91 9.32 13.87
CA ALA A 187 -10.32 9.66 12.50
C ALA A 187 -9.67 8.74 11.46
N CYS A 188 -8.40 8.39 11.63
CA CYS A 188 -7.69 7.45 10.76
C CYS A 188 -8.36 6.06 10.77
N VAL A 189 -8.71 5.55 11.95
CA VAL A 189 -9.42 4.27 12.09
C VAL A 189 -10.81 4.33 11.47
N MET A 190 -11.54 5.43 11.68
CA MET A 190 -12.87 5.63 11.09
C MET A 190 -12.81 5.65 9.56
N ALA A 191 -11.86 6.39 8.98
CA ALA A 191 -11.66 6.44 7.54
C ALA A 191 -11.28 5.07 6.95
N ALA A 192 -10.41 4.32 7.66
CA ALA A 192 -10.03 2.97 7.25
C ALA A 192 -11.24 2.03 7.23
N LYS A 193 -12.10 2.07 8.25
CA LYS A 193 -13.34 1.28 8.28
C LYS A 193 -14.28 1.62 7.14
N LEU A 194 -14.48 2.92 6.89
CA LEU A 194 -15.31 3.39 5.78
C LEU A 194 -14.75 2.93 4.43
N ALA A 195 -13.43 2.97 4.26
CA ALA A 195 -12.77 2.51 3.04
C ALA A 195 -12.96 1.01 2.80
N VAL A 196 -12.82 0.19 3.85
CA VAL A 196 -13.09 -1.26 3.78
C VAL A 196 -14.54 -1.52 3.39
N GLU A 197 -15.48 -0.84 4.05
CA GLU A 197 -16.90 -1.00 3.79
C GLU A 197 -17.30 -0.58 2.38
N PHE A 198 -16.77 0.55 1.92
CA PHE A 198 -17.01 1.03 0.55
C PHE A 198 -16.50 0.02 -0.49
N ARG A 199 -15.24 -0.42 -0.34
CA ARG A 199 -14.63 -1.39 -1.25
C ARG A 199 -15.44 -2.69 -1.31
N ASP A 200 -15.85 -3.23 -0.18
CA ASP A 200 -16.58 -4.49 -0.10
C ASP A 200 -18.02 -4.37 -0.62
N THR A 201 -18.61 -3.19 -0.51
CA THR A 201 -19.98 -2.94 -0.98
C THR A 201 -20.04 -2.68 -2.48
N PHE A 202 -19.11 -1.85 -2.98
CA PHE A 202 -19.19 -1.34 -4.35
C PHE A 202 -18.17 -1.99 -5.30
N HIS A 203 -17.22 -2.76 -4.79
CA HIS A 203 -16.15 -3.37 -5.57
C HIS A 203 -15.38 -2.37 -6.45
N ARG A 204 -15.12 -1.18 -5.90
CA ARG A 204 -14.40 -0.08 -6.55
C ARG A 204 -13.26 0.42 -5.69
N ASP A 205 -12.33 1.09 -6.35
CA ASP A 205 -11.20 1.73 -5.68
C ASP A 205 -11.66 2.87 -4.78
N ILE A 206 -10.97 3.05 -3.67
CA ILE A 206 -11.14 4.16 -2.75
C ILE A 206 -9.77 4.65 -2.30
N ILE A 207 -9.64 5.96 -2.17
CA ILE A 207 -8.39 6.60 -1.75
C ILE A 207 -8.55 7.19 -0.35
N VAL A 208 -7.61 6.88 0.53
CA VAL A 208 -7.50 7.52 1.85
C VAL A 208 -6.21 8.33 1.87
N ASP A 209 -6.35 9.64 1.91
CA ASP A 209 -5.26 10.61 1.98
C ASP A 209 -4.97 10.97 3.44
N PHE A 210 -3.97 10.33 4.03
CA PHE A 210 -3.51 10.64 5.38
C PHE A 210 -2.56 11.82 5.34
N VAL A 211 -3.07 13.00 5.61
CA VAL A 211 -2.30 14.25 5.66
C VAL A 211 -1.46 14.26 6.94
N CYS A 212 -0.17 14.20 6.77
CA CYS A 212 0.81 14.13 7.84
C CYS A 212 2.03 15.02 7.50
N TYR A 213 3.15 14.77 8.14
CA TYR A 213 4.40 15.48 7.88
C TYR A 213 5.61 14.56 8.03
N ARG A 214 6.69 14.91 7.36
CA ARG A 214 7.97 14.24 7.53
C ARG A 214 8.67 14.78 8.76
N ARG A 215 8.89 13.94 9.74
CA ARG A 215 9.41 14.33 11.05
C ARG A 215 10.89 14.68 11.04
N ARG A 216 11.66 14.05 10.13
CA ARG A 216 13.12 14.20 10.05
C ARG A 216 13.55 14.51 8.61
N GLY A 217 14.87 14.57 8.34
CA GLY A 217 15.40 14.82 7.03
C GLY A 217 15.05 13.76 5.98
N HIS A 218 15.45 14.01 4.73
CA HIS A 218 15.19 13.08 3.61
C HIS A 218 15.88 11.72 3.82
N ASN A 219 17.09 11.72 4.31
CA ASN A 219 17.85 10.53 4.71
C ASN A 219 17.81 10.43 6.23
N GLU A 220 17.24 9.36 6.72
CA GLU A 220 17.13 9.06 8.14
C GLU A 220 18.09 7.92 8.53
#